data_a60c8a4ff0a1bf54ebba031bc2529eec
#
_entry.id   a60c8a4ff0a1bf54ebba031bc2529eec
#
_cell.length_a   1.000
_cell.length_b   1.000
_cell.length_c   1.000
_cell.angle_alpha   90.00
_cell.angle_beta   90.00
_cell.angle_gamma   90.00
#
_symmetry.space_group_name_H-M   'P 1'
#
loop_
_entity.id
_entity.type
_entity.pdbx_description
1 polymer ?
#
loop_
_entity_poly.entity_id
_entity_poly.type
_entity_poly.pdbx_seq_one_letter_code
_entity_poly.pdbx_strand_id
1 'polypeptide(L)'
;MISITLSQAAAVLQGMLHGQDLTIEAVTTDTRKVTAGCLFVALKGERFDAHDFAQQAKDNGAGALLVSRKLDIDLPQIVVKDTRLAFGELAAWVRQQVPTRVVALTGSSGKTSVKEMTAAILSQCGNTLYTAGNLNNDIGVPMTLLRLTHEHEYAVIELGANHQGEIAWTVSLT
;
A
#
# COMPACT_ATOMS: atom_id res chain seq x y z
N MET A 1 -6.29 6.25 4.81
CA MET A 1 -6.02 4.91 5.38
C MET A 1 -6.61 4.83 6.76
N ILE A 2 -7.10 3.66 7.20
CA ILE A 2 -7.45 3.42 8.59
C ILE A 2 -6.19 3.36 9.47
N SER A 3 -6.34 3.67 10.76
CA SER A 3 -5.22 3.64 11.70
C SER A 3 -4.79 2.21 12.02
N ILE A 4 -3.49 1.98 12.16
CA ILE A 4 -2.90 0.74 12.64
C ILE A 4 -1.69 1.06 13.52
N THR A 5 -1.48 0.31 14.60
CA THR A 5 -0.24 0.42 15.38
C THR A 5 0.89 -0.36 14.71
N LEU A 6 2.13 0.02 14.96
CA LEU A 6 3.29 -0.72 14.43
C LEU A 6 3.33 -2.16 14.95
N SER A 7 2.92 -2.39 16.19
CA SER A 7 2.84 -3.74 16.76
C SER A 7 1.79 -4.60 16.06
N GLN A 8 0.62 -4.03 15.72
CA GLN A 8 -0.40 -4.71 14.92
C GLN A 8 0.12 -5.00 13.51
N ALA A 9 0.75 -4.02 12.86
CA ALA A 9 1.32 -4.21 11.53
C ALA A 9 2.42 -5.29 11.55
N ALA A 10 3.31 -5.29 12.53
CA ALA A 10 4.33 -6.33 12.68
C ALA A 10 3.72 -7.72 12.86
N ALA A 11 2.64 -7.85 13.63
CA ALA A 11 1.93 -9.12 13.79
C ALA A 11 1.29 -9.59 12.47
N VAL A 12 0.61 -8.70 11.75
CA VAL A 12 0.00 -8.99 10.43
C VAL A 12 1.05 -9.46 9.43
N LEU A 13 2.20 -8.79 9.41
CA LEU A 13 3.28 -9.05 8.45
C LEU A 13 4.25 -10.15 8.91
N GLN A 14 4.03 -10.74 10.09
CA GLN A 14 4.95 -11.70 10.70
C GLN A 14 6.39 -11.14 10.77
N GLY A 15 6.49 -9.84 11.00
CA GLY A 15 7.74 -9.11 11.13
C GLY A 15 8.14 -8.86 12.57
N MET A 16 9.30 -8.26 12.75
CA MET A 16 9.82 -7.90 14.06
C MET A 16 9.86 -6.37 14.20
N LEU A 17 9.17 -5.85 15.22
CA LEU A 17 9.22 -4.43 15.56
C LEU A 17 10.46 -4.15 16.41
N HIS A 18 11.27 -3.20 15.98
CA HIS A 18 12.36 -2.61 16.73
C HIS A 18 12.03 -1.14 17.02
N GLY A 19 12.00 -0.77 18.27
CA GLY A 19 11.71 0.58 18.71
C GLY A 19 10.32 0.74 19.31
N GLN A 20 9.91 1.99 19.47
CA GLN A 20 8.66 2.36 20.11
C GLN A 20 7.46 2.04 19.23
N ASP A 21 6.38 1.58 19.85
CA ASP A 21 5.11 1.41 19.15
C ASP A 21 4.46 2.77 18.88
N LEU A 22 4.03 2.97 17.63
CA LEU A 22 3.36 4.18 17.18
C LEU A 22 2.13 3.81 16.36
N THR A 23 1.15 4.71 16.31
CA THR A 23 0.02 4.59 15.39
C THR A 23 0.37 5.28 14.08
N ILE A 24 0.12 4.59 12.96
CA ILE A 24 0.31 5.12 11.61
C ILE A 24 -1.03 5.20 10.88
N GLU A 25 -1.17 6.23 10.05
CA GLU A 25 -2.38 6.52 9.27
C GLU A 25 -2.07 6.76 7.78
N ALA A 26 -0.80 6.65 7.41
CA ALA A 26 -0.33 6.81 6.04
C ALA A 26 0.89 5.92 5.80
N VAL A 27 1.00 5.43 4.57
CA VAL A 27 2.10 4.59 4.11
C VAL A 27 2.58 5.13 2.76
N THR A 28 3.87 5.23 2.56
CA THR A 28 4.47 5.61 1.29
C THR A 28 5.70 4.79 0.96
N THR A 29 5.97 4.62 -0.32
CA THR A 29 7.19 4.02 -0.86
C THR A 29 8.12 5.06 -1.48
N ASP A 30 7.70 6.34 -1.49
CA ASP A 30 8.39 7.44 -2.16
C ASP A 30 8.75 8.53 -1.13
N THR A 31 10.04 8.83 -1.00
CA THR A 31 10.54 9.84 -0.06
C THR A 31 9.99 11.24 -0.32
N ARG A 32 9.59 11.53 -1.57
CA ARG A 32 8.98 12.81 -1.97
C ARG A 32 7.54 12.96 -1.49
N LYS A 33 6.89 11.85 -1.14
CA LYS A 33 5.49 11.79 -0.68
C LYS A 33 5.36 11.51 0.81
N VAL A 34 6.45 11.57 1.53
CA VAL A 34 6.46 11.40 2.99
C VAL A 34 5.61 12.49 3.64
N THR A 35 4.70 12.05 4.50
CA THR A 35 3.91 12.92 5.39
C THR A 35 4.33 12.66 6.83
N ALA A 36 4.06 13.64 7.71
CA ALA A 36 4.46 13.54 9.11
C ALA A 36 3.89 12.28 9.78
N GLY A 37 4.75 11.47 10.38
CA GLY A 37 4.37 10.25 11.09
C GLY A 37 4.02 9.05 10.23
N CYS A 38 4.20 9.11 8.90
CA CYS A 38 3.90 7.99 8.01
C CYS A 38 4.88 6.82 8.17
N LEU A 39 4.46 5.64 7.71
CA LEU A 39 5.33 4.49 7.51
C LEU A 39 5.97 4.59 6.11
N PHE A 40 7.29 4.65 6.06
CA PHE A 40 8.04 4.54 4.81
C PHE A 40 8.41 3.08 4.55
N VAL A 41 8.05 2.57 3.38
CA VAL A 41 8.35 1.21 2.93
C VAL A 41 9.57 1.24 2.02
N ALA A 42 10.66 0.62 2.44
CA ALA A 42 11.87 0.51 1.64
C ALA A 42 11.77 -0.65 0.66
N LEU A 43 11.43 -0.34 -0.58
CA LEU A 43 11.38 -1.33 -1.66
C LEU A 43 12.76 -1.45 -2.33
N LYS A 44 13.10 -2.66 -2.71
CA LYS A 44 14.29 -2.96 -3.51
C LYS A 44 13.88 -3.21 -4.96
N GLY A 45 14.41 -2.38 -5.86
CA GLY A 45 14.27 -2.54 -7.31
C GLY A 45 15.52 -3.14 -7.94
N GLU A 46 15.50 -3.31 -9.25
CA GLU A 46 16.65 -3.87 -10.01
C GLU A 46 17.87 -2.93 -10.01
N ARG A 47 17.62 -1.61 -10.01
CA ARG A 47 18.66 -0.58 -10.18
C ARG A 47 18.93 0.23 -8.93
N PHE A 48 18.09 0.12 -7.91
CA PHE A 48 18.23 0.89 -6.66
C PHE A 48 17.66 0.11 -5.49
N ASP A 49 18.11 0.45 -4.29
CA ASP A 49 17.59 -0.06 -3.03
C ASP A 49 17.10 1.12 -2.19
N ALA A 50 15.80 1.20 -1.95
CA ALA A 50 15.21 2.30 -1.20
C ALA A 50 15.62 2.31 0.29
N HIS A 51 16.26 1.25 0.81
CA HIS A 51 16.89 1.30 2.12
C HIS A 51 17.96 2.41 2.20
N ASP A 52 18.61 2.73 1.10
CA ASP A 52 19.60 3.82 1.02
C ASP A 52 18.96 5.20 1.17
N PHE A 53 17.64 5.31 0.98
CA PHE A 53 16.88 6.56 1.10
C PHE A 53 16.09 6.67 2.43
N ALA A 54 16.26 5.72 3.33
CA ALA A 54 15.52 5.71 4.61
C ALA A 54 15.86 6.90 5.51
N GLN A 55 17.12 7.37 5.49
CA GLN A 55 17.50 8.59 6.22
C GLN A 55 16.78 9.81 5.65
N GLN A 56 16.68 9.91 4.33
CA GLN A 56 15.93 10.99 3.69
C GLN A 56 14.45 10.93 4.06
N ALA A 57 13.86 9.74 4.14
CA ALA A 57 12.47 9.57 4.59
C ALA A 57 12.30 10.09 6.01
N LYS A 58 13.22 9.77 6.93
CA LYS A 58 13.23 10.32 8.30
C LYS A 58 13.32 11.84 8.27
N ASP A 59 14.25 12.41 7.52
CA ASP A 59 14.46 13.86 7.42
C ASP A 59 13.22 14.58 6.87
N ASN A 60 12.45 13.91 6.01
CA ASN A 60 11.18 14.40 5.45
C ASN A 60 9.98 14.19 6.39
N GLY A 61 10.16 13.54 7.53
CA GLY A 61 9.12 13.43 8.57
C GLY A 61 8.49 12.04 8.74
N ALA A 62 9.02 10.98 8.11
CA ALA A 62 8.54 9.63 8.35
C ALA A 62 8.65 9.27 9.84
N GLY A 63 7.62 8.60 10.38
CA GLY A 63 7.58 8.19 11.78
C GLY A 63 8.10 6.78 12.03
N ALA A 64 8.13 5.94 11.00
CA ALA A 64 8.57 4.55 11.08
C ALA A 64 9.01 4.02 9.71
N LEU A 65 9.72 2.90 9.73
CA LEU A 65 10.22 2.23 8.52
C LEU A 65 9.72 0.79 8.45
N LEU A 66 9.38 0.34 7.25
CA LEU A 66 9.22 -1.08 6.91
C LEU A 66 10.41 -1.48 6.03
N VAL A 67 11.24 -2.39 6.52
CA VAL A 67 12.55 -2.70 5.96
C VAL A 67 12.78 -4.21 5.90
N SER A 68 13.71 -4.66 5.04
CA SER A 68 14.12 -6.08 4.99
C SER A 68 15.37 -6.38 5.85
N ARG A 69 16.01 -5.33 6.38
CA ARG A 69 17.10 -5.41 7.34
C ARG A 69 17.03 -4.21 8.28
N LYS A 70 17.39 -4.41 9.52
CA LYS A 70 17.47 -3.30 10.48
C LYS A 70 18.53 -2.30 10.02
N LEU A 71 18.14 -1.02 9.98
CA LEU A 71 19.01 0.08 9.61
C LEU A 71 19.49 0.83 10.86
N ASP A 72 20.67 1.46 10.78
CA ASP A 72 21.18 2.35 11.80
C ASP A 72 20.55 3.74 11.66
N ILE A 73 19.25 3.79 11.93
CA ILE A 73 18.42 5.00 11.87
C ILE A 73 17.54 5.04 13.10
N ASP A 74 17.52 6.18 13.77
CA ASP A 74 16.71 6.41 14.98
C ASP A 74 15.23 6.63 14.62
N LEU A 75 14.59 5.55 14.21
CA LEU A 75 13.15 5.42 14.00
C LEU A 75 12.71 4.00 14.37
N PRO A 76 11.47 3.80 14.81
CA PRO A 76 10.90 2.46 14.89
C PRO A 76 10.93 1.78 13.51
N GLN A 77 11.26 0.50 13.48
CA GLN A 77 11.40 -0.28 12.25
C GLN A 77 10.69 -1.61 12.38
N ILE A 78 9.91 -1.98 11.38
CA ILE A 78 9.40 -3.33 11.21
C ILE A 78 10.31 -4.04 10.21
N VAL A 79 10.97 -5.11 10.64
CA VAL A 79 11.84 -5.92 9.79
C VAL A 79 11.05 -7.13 9.30
N VAL A 80 10.99 -7.31 8.00
CA VAL A 80 10.32 -8.42 7.30
C VAL A 80 11.28 -9.07 6.30
N LYS A 81 10.95 -10.26 5.80
CA LYS A 81 11.79 -10.94 4.80
C LYS A 81 11.77 -10.25 3.44
N ASP A 82 10.59 -9.79 3.01
CA ASP A 82 10.36 -9.16 1.71
C ASP A 82 9.40 -7.99 1.88
N THR A 83 9.90 -6.78 1.71
CA THR A 83 9.12 -5.55 1.88
C THR A 83 8.04 -5.37 0.81
N ARG A 84 8.26 -5.91 -0.39
CA ARG A 84 7.28 -5.84 -1.49
C ARG A 84 6.06 -6.70 -1.20
N LEU A 85 6.26 -7.94 -0.76
CA LEU A 85 5.18 -8.82 -0.31
C LEU A 85 4.47 -8.23 0.93
N ALA A 86 5.24 -7.77 1.91
CA ALA A 86 4.70 -7.16 3.13
C ALA A 86 3.83 -5.93 2.82
N PHE A 87 4.22 -5.12 1.85
CA PHE A 87 3.44 -3.97 1.39
C PHE A 87 2.06 -4.39 0.86
N GLY A 88 2.02 -5.45 0.04
CA GLY A 88 0.76 -6.05 -0.42
C GLY A 88 -0.08 -6.62 0.71
N GLU A 89 0.53 -7.38 1.61
CA GLU A 89 -0.15 -7.98 2.77
C GLU A 89 -0.76 -6.93 3.70
N LEU A 90 -0.06 -5.80 3.94
CA LEU A 90 -0.59 -4.69 4.71
C LEU A 90 -1.82 -4.07 4.01
N ALA A 91 -1.76 -3.92 2.70
CA ALA A 91 -2.89 -3.42 1.91
C ALA A 91 -4.10 -4.36 1.95
N ALA A 92 -3.86 -5.67 1.85
CA ALA A 92 -4.91 -6.69 1.98
C ALA A 92 -5.56 -6.65 3.37
N TRP A 93 -4.75 -6.47 4.42
CA TRP A 93 -5.28 -6.30 5.77
C TRP A 93 -6.19 -5.07 5.87
N VAL A 94 -5.75 -3.90 5.38
CA VAL A 94 -6.60 -2.69 5.35
C VAL A 94 -7.89 -2.94 4.61
N ARG A 95 -7.83 -3.63 3.46
CA ARG A 95 -8.99 -4.01 2.67
C ARG A 95 -10.00 -4.84 3.48
N GLN A 96 -9.52 -5.77 4.29
CA GLN A 96 -10.35 -6.65 5.11
C GLN A 96 -11.01 -5.95 6.30
N GLN A 97 -10.48 -4.81 6.74
CA GLN A 97 -11.02 -4.07 7.89
C GLN A 97 -12.19 -3.16 7.54
N VAL A 98 -12.50 -2.98 6.27
CA VAL A 98 -13.56 -2.06 5.80
C VAL A 98 -14.63 -2.82 5.03
N PRO A 99 -15.93 -2.40 5.14
CA PRO A 99 -17.05 -3.07 4.47
C PRO A 99 -17.18 -2.65 2.99
N THR A 100 -16.21 -1.98 2.42
CA THR A 100 -16.21 -1.46 1.05
C THR A 100 -16.48 -2.58 0.04
N ARG A 101 -17.42 -2.37 -0.87
CA ARG A 101 -17.68 -3.27 -2.01
C ARG A 101 -16.66 -3.00 -3.11
N VAL A 102 -15.87 -4.00 -3.46
CA VAL A 102 -14.79 -3.88 -4.44
C VAL A 102 -15.19 -4.49 -5.77
N VAL A 103 -14.98 -3.72 -6.85
CA VAL A 103 -14.99 -4.19 -8.23
C VAL A 103 -13.55 -4.16 -8.71
N ALA A 104 -12.98 -5.31 -8.98
CA ALA A 104 -11.67 -5.43 -9.61
C ALA A 104 -11.83 -5.82 -11.08
N LEU A 105 -11.04 -5.24 -11.95
CA LEU A 105 -11.12 -5.50 -13.39
C LEU A 105 -9.73 -5.62 -14.01
N THR A 106 -9.64 -6.48 -15.00
CA THR A 106 -8.44 -6.65 -15.82
C THR A 106 -8.83 -6.87 -17.28
N GLY A 107 -7.87 -6.94 -18.16
CA GLY A 107 -8.08 -7.15 -19.60
C GLY A 107 -6.86 -6.70 -20.40
N SER A 108 -6.78 -7.09 -21.67
CA SER A 108 -5.69 -6.72 -22.57
C SER A 108 -5.79 -5.25 -23.03
N SER A 109 -7.00 -4.72 -23.12
CA SER A 109 -7.26 -3.32 -23.53
C SER A 109 -8.55 -2.81 -22.91
N GLY A 110 -8.71 -1.48 -22.85
CA GLY A 110 -9.93 -0.83 -22.36
C GLY A 110 -10.10 -0.81 -20.83
N LYS A 111 -9.15 -1.35 -20.05
CA LYS A 111 -9.23 -1.38 -18.59
C LYS A 111 -9.50 0.01 -17.98
N THR A 112 -8.73 0.99 -18.37
CA THR A 112 -8.84 2.34 -17.83
C THR A 112 -10.19 2.97 -18.16
N SER A 113 -10.68 2.80 -19.38
CA SER A 113 -11.99 3.32 -19.78
C SER A 113 -13.12 2.68 -18.98
N VAL A 114 -13.11 1.35 -18.82
CA VAL A 114 -14.11 0.62 -18.02
C VAL A 114 -14.01 1.04 -16.53
N LYS A 115 -12.81 1.17 -15.99
CA LYS A 115 -12.60 1.65 -14.63
C LYS A 115 -13.21 3.04 -14.42
N GLU A 116 -12.90 3.99 -15.30
CA GLU A 116 -13.41 5.36 -15.20
C GLU A 116 -14.94 5.42 -15.30
N MET A 117 -15.54 4.69 -16.23
CA MET A 117 -17.00 4.62 -16.37
C MET A 117 -17.65 3.98 -15.12
N THR A 118 -17.09 2.88 -14.63
CA THR A 118 -17.61 2.19 -13.43
C THR A 118 -17.50 3.09 -12.21
N ALA A 119 -16.37 3.76 -12.04
CA ALA A 119 -16.16 4.71 -10.93
C ALA A 119 -17.14 5.89 -11.02
N ALA A 120 -17.38 6.42 -12.21
CA ALA A 120 -18.33 7.52 -12.42
C ALA A 120 -19.77 7.11 -12.02
N ILE A 121 -20.20 5.90 -12.38
CA ILE A 121 -21.51 5.36 -12.01
C ILE A 121 -21.60 5.16 -10.49
N LEU A 122 -20.63 4.45 -9.91
CA LEU A 122 -20.66 4.15 -8.46
C LEU A 122 -20.53 5.40 -7.60
N SER A 123 -19.84 6.43 -8.08
CA SER A 123 -19.74 7.73 -7.39
C SER A 123 -21.09 8.46 -7.28
N GLN A 124 -22.06 8.12 -8.12
CA GLN A 124 -23.45 8.61 -8.00
C GLN A 124 -24.22 7.84 -6.89
N CYS A 125 -23.74 6.65 -6.53
CA CYS A 125 -24.39 5.79 -5.55
C CYS A 125 -23.80 5.94 -4.15
N GLY A 126 -22.52 6.33 -4.05
CA GLY A 126 -21.83 6.48 -2.77
C GLY A 126 -20.36 6.87 -2.92
N ASN A 127 -19.71 7.05 -1.79
CA ASN A 127 -18.30 7.42 -1.76
C ASN A 127 -17.44 6.31 -2.36
N THR A 128 -16.75 6.60 -3.45
CA THR A 128 -16.04 5.62 -4.28
C THR A 128 -14.55 5.94 -4.37
N LEU A 129 -13.72 4.99 -3.97
CA LEU A 129 -12.27 4.99 -4.25
C LEU A 129 -12.04 4.30 -5.60
N TYR A 130 -11.12 4.78 -6.40
CA TYR A 130 -10.73 4.09 -7.63
C TYR A 130 -9.24 4.28 -7.95
N THR A 131 -8.70 3.37 -8.74
CA THR A 131 -7.31 3.41 -9.18
C THR A 131 -7.01 4.73 -9.88
N ALA A 132 -6.03 5.47 -9.38
CA ALA A 132 -5.55 6.70 -10.01
C ALA A 132 -4.59 6.36 -11.16
N GLY A 133 -4.85 6.95 -12.33
CA GLY A 133 -3.99 6.71 -13.50
C GLY A 133 -3.83 5.22 -13.81
N ASN A 134 -2.59 4.79 -13.96
CA ASN A 134 -2.21 3.41 -14.26
C ASN A 134 -1.55 2.67 -13.07
N LEU A 135 -1.91 3.02 -11.83
CA LEU A 135 -1.40 2.34 -10.62
C LEU A 135 -2.01 0.94 -10.46
N ASN A 136 -1.77 0.07 -11.43
CA ASN A 136 -2.44 -1.22 -11.61
C ASN A 136 -1.54 -2.45 -11.43
N ASN A 137 -0.25 -2.25 -11.14
CA ASN A 137 0.71 -3.34 -10.89
C ASN A 137 0.75 -3.75 -9.40
N ASP A 138 1.65 -4.66 -9.06
CA ASP A 138 1.83 -5.19 -7.70
C ASP A 138 2.28 -4.17 -6.65
N ILE A 139 2.65 -2.94 -7.04
CA ILE A 139 2.88 -1.80 -6.16
C ILE A 139 1.70 -0.83 -6.18
N GLY A 140 1.16 -0.54 -7.36
CA GLY A 140 0.05 0.41 -7.53
C GLY A 140 -1.26 -0.07 -6.91
N VAL A 141 -1.57 -1.36 -6.99
CA VAL A 141 -2.76 -1.95 -6.35
C VAL A 141 -2.71 -1.80 -4.83
N PRO A 142 -1.63 -2.20 -4.13
CA PRO A 142 -1.50 -1.93 -2.70
C PRO A 142 -1.58 -0.45 -2.34
N MET A 143 -0.96 0.43 -3.11
CA MET A 143 -1.05 1.88 -2.88
C MET A 143 -2.49 2.39 -2.90
N THR A 144 -3.31 1.87 -3.81
CA THR A 144 -4.72 2.24 -3.90
C THR A 144 -5.51 1.67 -2.71
N LEU A 145 -5.34 0.38 -2.38
CA LEU A 145 -6.04 -0.28 -1.29
C LEU A 145 -5.73 0.36 0.08
N LEU A 146 -4.49 0.80 0.31
CA LEU A 146 -4.09 1.49 1.53
C LEU A 146 -4.82 2.83 1.73
N ARG A 147 -5.41 3.40 0.71
CA ARG A 147 -6.23 4.62 0.81
C ARG A 147 -7.65 4.35 1.32
N LEU A 148 -8.08 3.09 1.42
CA LEU A 148 -9.40 2.73 1.94
C LEU A 148 -9.60 3.24 3.36
N THR A 149 -10.82 3.73 3.61
CA THR A 149 -11.32 4.13 4.93
C THR A 149 -12.72 3.55 5.13
N HIS A 150 -13.25 3.67 6.33
CA HIS A 150 -14.63 3.25 6.64
C HIS A 150 -15.69 4.08 5.90
N GLU A 151 -15.32 5.21 5.33
CA GLU A 151 -16.22 6.10 4.57
C GLU A 151 -16.43 5.65 3.12
N HIS A 152 -15.54 4.80 2.57
CA HIS A 152 -15.67 4.30 1.22
C HIS A 152 -16.71 3.18 1.13
N GLU A 153 -17.78 3.41 0.39
CA GLU A 153 -18.82 2.41 0.11
C GLU A 153 -18.41 1.49 -1.04
N TYR A 154 -17.70 2.05 -2.02
CA TYR A 154 -17.25 1.33 -3.22
C TYR A 154 -15.77 1.55 -3.48
N ALA A 155 -15.15 0.58 -4.15
CA ALA A 155 -13.81 0.72 -4.72
C ALA A 155 -13.75 0.07 -6.10
N VAL A 156 -13.12 0.74 -7.06
CA VAL A 156 -12.90 0.23 -8.42
C VAL A 156 -11.40 0.09 -8.65
N ILE A 157 -10.93 -1.13 -8.71
CA ILE A 157 -9.50 -1.45 -8.75
C ILE A 157 -9.13 -2.02 -10.12
N GLU A 158 -8.27 -1.30 -10.84
CA GLU A 158 -7.68 -1.78 -12.08
C GLU A 158 -6.51 -2.70 -11.79
N LEU A 159 -6.49 -3.89 -12.39
CA LEU A 159 -5.43 -4.89 -12.25
C LEU A 159 -4.72 -5.05 -13.60
N GLY A 160 -3.48 -4.61 -13.67
CA GLY A 160 -2.60 -4.79 -14.82
C GLY A 160 -1.66 -5.97 -14.63
N ALA A 161 -1.21 -6.57 -15.73
CA ALA A 161 -0.24 -7.65 -15.70
C ALA A 161 0.87 -7.39 -16.69
N ASN A 162 2.10 -7.29 -16.18
CA ASN A 162 3.32 -7.26 -16.97
C ASN A 162 4.09 -8.58 -16.87
N HIS A 163 3.82 -9.39 -15.84
CA HIS A 163 4.50 -10.64 -15.53
C HIS A 163 3.49 -11.73 -15.15
N GLN A 164 3.89 -12.97 -15.41
CA GLN A 164 3.10 -14.14 -15.03
C GLN A 164 2.89 -14.20 -13.52
N GLY A 165 1.67 -14.50 -13.08
CA GLY A 165 1.31 -14.59 -11.66
C GLY A 165 0.91 -13.26 -11.00
N GLU A 166 1.15 -12.12 -11.65
CA GLU A 166 0.86 -10.79 -11.09
C GLU A 166 -0.64 -10.58 -10.82
N ILE A 167 -1.51 -11.02 -11.74
CA ILE A 167 -2.97 -10.93 -11.55
C ILE A 167 -3.41 -11.81 -10.39
N ALA A 168 -2.92 -13.03 -10.28
CA ALA A 168 -3.26 -13.90 -9.16
C ALA A 168 -2.90 -13.27 -7.81
N TRP A 169 -1.73 -12.65 -7.73
CA TRP A 169 -1.29 -11.91 -6.55
C TRP A 169 -2.21 -10.72 -6.25
N THR A 170 -2.43 -9.82 -7.21
CA THR A 170 -3.22 -8.60 -7.00
C THR A 170 -4.71 -8.90 -6.72
N VAL A 171 -5.28 -9.96 -7.31
CA VAL A 171 -6.62 -10.44 -6.97
C VAL A 171 -6.68 -10.91 -5.52
N SER A 172 -5.65 -11.59 -5.03
CA SER A 172 -5.63 -12.05 -3.63
C SER A 172 -5.63 -10.92 -2.61
N LEU A 173 -5.25 -9.71 -3.01
CA LEU A 173 -5.24 -8.53 -2.16
C LEU A 173 -6.60 -7.80 -2.11
N THR A 174 -7.41 -7.97 -3.15
CA THR A 174 -8.69 -7.25 -3.33
C THR A 174 -9.89 -8.01 -2.79
#